data_80e4fbcfbccc083d51813bb1d25442f1
#
_entry.id   80e4fbcfbccc083d51813bb1d25442f1
#
_cell.length_a   1.000
_cell.length_b   1.000
_cell.length_c   1.000
_cell.angle_alpha   90.00
_cell.angle_beta   90.00
_cell.angle_gamma   90.00
#
_symmetry.space_group_name_H-M   'P 1'
#
loop_
_entity.id
_entity.type
_entity.pdbx_description
1 polymer ?
#
loop_
_entity_poly.entity_id
_entity_poly.type
_entity_poly.pdbx_seq_one_letter_code
_entity_poly.pdbx_strand_id
1 'polypeptide(L)'
;MTNSEKDTLFHVERVEEDFVFNERVVEVFDDMLDRSVPFYRSVIEASAQLLERFLQPGDSVYDLGCATGTTLLEFSRLLDNKNLHFIGIDNSQPMLDKARLKAELFSKRHISFQLEDIISFNNSGSGAIILNYTLQFIRPLQRESFLQNLFYNLRPGGILLLSEKVLNHDRRLNREYIEIYHRFKKSRGYSELEIAKKREALENILIPFSIGENKTMLEKCGFSSVETYFQWFNFASFIAVKPE
;
A
#
# COMPACT_ATOMS: atom_id res chain seq x y z
N MET A 1 -13.91 16.68 1.28
CA MET A 1 -14.17 15.39 1.98
C MET A 1 -15.21 14.68 1.13
N THR A 2 -14.83 13.74 0.30
CA THR A 2 -15.76 12.84 -0.39
C THR A 2 -16.37 11.97 0.70
N ASN A 3 -17.71 11.99 0.86
CA ASN A 3 -18.42 11.05 1.73
C ASN A 3 -18.17 9.63 1.17
N SER A 4 -17.17 8.91 1.69
CA SER A 4 -17.15 7.47 1.51
C SER A 4 -18.24 6.89 2.40
N GLU A 5 -19.02 5.96 1.88
CA GLU A 5 -19.98 5.24 2.70
C GLU A 5 -19.24 4.47 3.79
N LYS A 6 -19.88 4.31 4.96
CA LYS A 6 -19.30 3.57 6.09
C LYS A 6 -19.13 2.10 5.72
N ASP A 7 -17.96 1.53 5.98
CA ASP A 7 -17.70 0.10 5.77
C ASP A 7 -18.66 -0.77 6.61
N THR A 8 -19.58 -1.42 5.92
CA THR A 8 -20.57 -2.36 6.47
C THR A 8 -20.50 -3.74 5.79
N LEU A 9 -19.43 -4.00 5.02
CA LEU A 9 -19.28 -5.22 4.21
C LEU A 9 -19.40 -6.51 5.02
N PHE A 10 -18.95 -6.49 6.26
CA PHE A 10 -18.94 -7.65 7.15
C PHE A 10 -20.09 -7.67 8.17
N HIS A 11 -21.11 -6.80 8.02
CA HIS A 11 -22.34 -6.85 8.84
C HIS A 11 -23.25 -8.05 8.49
N VAL A 12 -23.15 -8.64 7.30
CA VAL A 12 -23.94 -9.77 6.84
C VAL A 12 -23.52 -11.09 7.52
N GLU A 13 -24.48 -12.02 7.72
CA GLU A 13 -24.28 -13.25 8.50
C GLU A 13 -23.34 -14.28 7.85
N ARG A 14 -23.12 -14.28 6.53
CA ARG A 14 -22.23 -15.21 5.82
C ARG A 14 -21.28 -14.49 4.88
N VAL A 15 -19.98 -14.77 5.01
CA VAL A 15 -18.96 -14.49 3.98
C VAL A 15 -18.82 -15.79 3.19
N GLU A 16 -19.35 -15.82 1.98
CA GLU A 16 -19.35 -17.03 1.13
C GLU A 16 -18.19 -17.11 0.16
N GLU A 17 -17.37 -16.04 0.05
CA GLU A 17 -16.28 -15.94 -0.94
C GLU A 17 -15.03 -15.29 -0.34
N ASP A 18 -13.87 -15.63 -0.92
CA ASP A 18 -12.60 -14.96 -0.66
C ASP A 18 -12.71 -13.45 -0.94
N PHE A 19 -11.93 -12.63 -0.21
CA PHE A 19 -11.96 -11.19 -0.36
C PHE A 19 -11.54 -10.76 -1.78
N VAL A 20 -12.45 -10.12 -2.50
CA VAL A 20 -12.24 -9.61 -3.86
C VAL A 20 -12.47 -8.09 -3.88
N PHE A 21 -11.59 -7.35 -4.54
CA PHE A 21 -11.69 -5.90 -4.76
C PHE A 21 -12.75 -5.56 -5.83
N ASN A 22 -14.03 -5.83 -5.51
CA ASN A 22 -15.18 -5.61 -6.38
C ASN A 22 -15.87 -4.24 -6.12
N GLU A 23 -16.94 -3.94 -6.86
CA GLU A 23 -17.70 -2.69 -6.77
C GLU A 23 -18.18 -2.36 -5.35
N ARG A 24 -18.62 -3.36 -4.57
CA ARG A 24 -19.08 -3.15 -3.18
C ARG A 24 -17.95 -2.70 -2.26
N VAL A 25 -16.75 -3.24 -2.47
CA VAL A 25 -15.55 -2.87 -1.72
C VAL A 25 -15.12 -1.45 -2.06
N VAL A 26 -15.21 -1.05 -3.34
CA VAL A 26 -14.81 0.29 -3.81
C VAL A 26 -15.55 1.42 -3.09
N GLU A 27 -16.86 1.25 -2.84
CA GLU A 27 -17.69 2.29 -2.19
C GLU A 27 -17.18 2.65 -0.80
N VAL A 28 -16.75 1.64 -0.03
CA VAL A 28 -16.34 1.78 1.38
C VAL A 28 -14.82 1.70 1.60
N PHE A 29 -14.03 1.56 0.52
CA PHE A 29 -12.59 1.25 0.60
C PHE A 29 -11.80 2.28 1.38
N ASP A 30 -12.03 3.57 1.16
CA ASP A 30 -11.32 4.64 1.84
C ASP A 30 -11.65 4.66 3.35
N ASP A 31 -12.92 4.47 3.75
CA ASP A 31 -13.34 4.31 5.15
C ASP A 31 -12.72 3.04 5.76
N MET A 32 -12.71 1.95 4.98
CA MET A 32 -12.09 0.70 5.39
C MET A 32 -10.60 0.85 5.70
N LEU A 33 -9.84 1.59 4.89
CA LEU A 33 -8.43 1.86 5.14
C LEU A 33 -8.24 2.73 6.39
N ASP A 34 -8.95 3.85 6.50
CA ASP A 34 -8.84 4.76 7.64
C ASP A 34 -9.19 4.08 8.99
N ARG A 35 -10.08 3.07 8.97
CA ARG A 35 -10.48 2.31 10.16
C ARG A 35 -9.66 1.05 10.42
N SER A 36 -9.01 0.47 9.40
CA SER A 36 -8.29 -0.81 9.51
C SER A 36 -6.77 -0.66 9.47
N VAL A 37 -6.23 0.37 8.85
CA VAL A 37 -4.78 0.58 8.75
C VAL A 37 -4.35 1.69 9.72
N PRO A 38 -3.63 1.36 10.80
CA PRO A 38 -3.21 2.34 11.78
C PRO A 38 -2.28 3.38 11.15
N PHE A 39 -2.56 4.66 11.43
CA PHE A 39 -1.75 5.81 10.98
C PHE A 39 -1.58 5.91 9.46
N TYR A 40 -2.54 5.39 8.67
CA TYR A 40 -2.45 5.35 7.21
C TYR A 40 -2.05 6.70 6.59
N ARG A 41 -2.72 7.79 7.00
CA ARG A 41 -2.43 9.14 6.49
C ARG A 41 -1.05 9.64 6.93
N SER A 42 -0.64 9.38 8.17
CA SER A 42 0.70 9.76 8.67
C SER A 42 1.82 9.01 7.93
N VAL A 43 1.59 7.76 7.54
CA VAL A 43 2.53 7.01 6.70
C VAL A 43 2.65 7.65 5.31
N ILE A 44 1.54 8.07 4.69
CA ILE A 44 1.57 8.80 3.40
C ILE A 44 2.34 10.12 3.54
N GLU A 45 2.11 10.89 4.61
CA GLU A 45 2.82 12.15 4.86
C GLU A 45 4.34 11.92 5.06
N ALA A 46 4.72 10.90 5.85
CA ALA A 46 6.12 10.53 6.02
C ALA A 46 6.76 10.05 4.70
N SER A 47 6.02 9.28 3.90
CA SER A 47 6.44 8.86 2.56
C SER A 47 6.68 10.07 1.65
N ALA A 48 5.79 11.07 1.68
CA ALA A 48 5.95 12.29 0.88
C ALA A 48 7.22 13.06 1.27
N GLN A 49 7.58 13.13 2.56
CA GLN A 49 8.83 13.74 3.01
C GLN A 49 10.07 13.01 2.47
N LEU A 50 10.04 11.67 2.41
CA LEU A 50 11.11 10.90 1.78
C LEU A 50 11.16 11.15 0.27
N LEU A 51 10.02 11.11 -0.42
CA LEU A 51 9.94 11.41 -1.85
C LEU A 51 10.48 12.80 -2.18
N GLU A 52 10.21 13.81 -1.36
CA GLU A 52 10.73 15.17 -1.52
C GLU A 52 12.26 15.20 -1.53
N ARG A 53 12.92 14.34 -0.77
CA ARG A 53 14.39 14.28 -0.63
C ARG A 53 15.08 13.51 -1.76
N PHE A 54 14.42 12.50 -2.32
CA PHE A 54 15.03 11.58 -3.28
C PHE A 54 14.63 11.86 -4.74
N LEU A 55 13.45 12.46 -4.96
CA LEU A 55 12.97 12.71 -6.32
C LEU A 55 13.62 13.93 -6.95
N GLN A 56 13.86 13.81 -8.25
CA GLN A 56 14.34 14.88 -9.14
C GLN A 56 13.15 15.47 -9.92
N PRO A 57 13.24 16.73 -10.37
CA PRO A 57 12.22 17.31 -11.25
C PRO A 57 12.01 16.47 -12.51
N GLY A 58 10.75 16.17 -12.82
CA GLY A 58 10.37 15.34 -13.95
C GLY A 58 10.37 13.83 -13.70
N ASP A 59 10.72 13.38 -12.49
CA ASP A 59 10.64 11.94 -12.14
C ASP A 59 9.22 11.40 -12.22
N SER A 60 9.13 10.12 -12.60
CA SER A 60 7.90 9.33 -12.49
C SER A 60 7.83 8.59 -11.15
N VAL A 61 6.66 8.64 -10.53
CA VAL A 61 6.32 7.96 -9.26
C VAL A 61 5.19 6.97 -9.54
N TYR A 62 5.45 5.70 -9.37
CA TYR A 62 4.49 4.62 -9.58
C TYR A 62 3.93 4.11 -8.26
N ASP A 63 2.60 4.03 -8.15
CA ASP A 63 1.91 3.36 -7.04
C ASP A 63 1.29 2.06 -7.57
N LEU A 64 1.89 0.94 -7.19
CA LEU A 64 1.49 -0.38 -7.67
C LEU A 64 0.50 -1.02 -6.69
N GLY A 65 -0.72 -1.27 -7.18
CA GLY A 65 -1.88 -1.59 -6.35
C GLY A 65 -2.50 -0.30 -5.77
N CYS A 66 -2.66 0.72 -6.62
CA CYS A 66 -3.06 2.07 -6.19
C CYS A 66 -4.52 2.17 -5.70
N ALA A 67 -5.34 1.15 -5.93
CA ALA A 67 -6.76 1.12 -5.57
C ALA A 67 -7.49 2.41 -5.97
N THR A 68 -8.12 3.10 -5.02
CA THR A 68 -8.86 4.36 -5.25
C THR A 68 -7.95 5.61 -5.40
N GLY A 69 -6.63 5.44 -5.53
CA GLY A 69 -5.67 6.50 -5.82
C GLY A 69 -5.37 7.47 -4.67
N THR A 70 -5.81 7.19 -3.45
CA THR A 70 -5.67 8.09 -2.30
C THR A 70 -4.22 8.50 -2.04
N THR A 71 -3.27 7.57 -2.11
CA THR A 71 -1.83 7.83 -1.93
C THR A 71 -1.30 8.84 -2.94
N LEU A 72 -1.59 8.63 -4.23
CA LEU A 72 -1.12 9.52 -5.29
C LEU A 72 -1.77 10.91 -5.23
N LEU A 73 -3.05 10.99 -4.86
CA LEU A 73 -3.73 12.27 -4.64
C LEU A 73 -3.05 13.09 -3.55
N GLU A 74 -2.71 12.46 -2.43
CA GLU A 74 -1.99 13.14 -1.34
C GLU A 74 -0.57 13.52 -1.74
N PHE A 75 0.18 12.65 -2.44
CA PHE A 75 1.50 12.98 -2.95
C PHE A 75 1.45 14.16 -3.92
N SER A 76 0.49 14.17 -4.84
CA SER A 76 0.34 15.28 -5.78
C SER A 76 -0.01 16.61 -5.11
N ARG A 77 -0.62 16.57 -3.91
CA ARG A 77 -0.89 17.76 -3.10
C ARG A 77 0.34 18.23 -2.33
N LEU A 78 1.12 17.29 -1.80
CA LEU A 78 2.26 17.57 -0.94
C LEU A 78 3.54 17.91 -1.73
N LEU A 79 3.67 17.44 -2.97
CA LEU A 79 4.87 17.53 -3.82
C LEU A 79 4.64 18.36 -5.10
N ASP A 80 3.77 19.34 -5.06
CA ASP A 80 3.30 20.13 -6.23
C ASP A 80 4.42 20.94 -6.93
N ASN A 81 5.58 21.14 -6.28
CA ASN A 81 6.66 22.01 -6.75
C ASN A 81 7.73 21.32 -7.64
N LYS A 82 7.63 20.00 -7.89
CA LYS A 82 8.69 19.25 -8.60
C LYS A 82 8.36 18.81 -10.03
N ASN A 83 7.20 19.16 -10.56
CA ASN A 83 6.75 18.70 -11.88
C ASN A 83 6.85 17.18 -12.04
N LEU A 84 6.36 16.43 -11.06
CA LEU A 84 6.40 14.97 -11.03
C LEU A 84 5.27 14.36 -11.85
N HIS A 85 5.49 13.16 -12.37
CA HIS A 85 4.48 12.34 -13.02
C HIS A 85 4.02 11.23 -12.08
N PHE A 86 2.76 11.25 -11.67
CA PHE A 86 2.17 10.24 -10.79
C PHE A 86 1.37 9.22 -11.59
N ILE A 87 1.70 7.94 -11.46
CA ILE A 87 1.08 6.85 -12.21
C ILE A 87 0.59 5.78 -11.23
N GLY A 88 -0.72 5.55 -11.20
CA GLY A 88 -1.33 4.46 -10.44
C GLY A 88 -1.58 3.26 -11.33
N ILE A 89 -1.19 2.09 -10.86
CA ILE A 89 -1.45 0.81 -11.54
C ILE A 89 -2.26 -0.09 -10.62
N ASP A 90 -3.36 -0.63 -11.13
CA ASP A 90 -4.20 -1.59 -10.42
C ASP A 90 -4.87 -2.53 -11.44
N ASN A 91 -5.22 -3.73 -11.03
CA ASN A 91 -5.94 -4.69 -11.87
C ASN A 91 -7.46 -4.66 -11.69
N SER A 92 -7.97 -3.79 -10.82
CA SER A 92 -9.40 -3.59 -10.58
C SER A 92 -9.93 -2.35 -11.31
N GLN A 93 -10.69 -2.55 -12.38
CA GLN A 93 -11.31 -1.46 -13.13
C GLN A 93 -12.21 -0.59 -12.23
N PRO A 94 -13.08 -1.14 -11.34
CA PRO A 94 -13.89 -0.32 -10.45
C PRO A 94 -13.07 0.58 -9.50
N MET A 95 -11.92 0.10 -9.00
CA MET A 95 -11.00 0.91 -8.19
C MET A 95 -10.45 2.09 -8.99
N LEU A 96 -10.00 1.83 -10.23
CA LEU A 96 -9.45 2.88 -11.09
C LEU A 96 -10.49 3.90 -11.54
N ASP A 97 -11.73 3.50 -11.74
CA ASP A 97 -12.81 4.44 -12.08
C ASP A 97 -13.08 5.41 -10.91
N LYS A 98 -13.08 4.91 -9.69
CA LYS A 98 -13.15 5.75 -8.48
C LYS A 98 -11.92 6.66 -8.35
N ALA A 99 -10.72 6.15 -8.65
CA ALA A 99 -9.48 6.93 -8.60
C ALA A 99 -9.50 8.08 -9.62
N ARG A 100 -9.93 7.83 -10.85
CA ARG A 100 -10.09 8.85 -11.90
C ARG A 100 -11.09 9.92 -11.49
N LEU A 101 -12.27 9.52 -11.00
CA LEU A 101 -13.26 10.45 -10.51
C LEU A 101 -12.71 11.36 -9.38
N LYS A 102 -11.98 10.78 -8.44
CA LYS A 102 -11.33 11.55 -7.36
C LYS A 102 -10.29 12.53 -7.93
N ALA A 103 -9.46 12.11 -8.88
CA ALA A 103 -8.46 12.96 -9.50
C ALA A 103 -9.09 14.15 -10.27
N GLU A 104 -10.17 13.93 -10.97
CA GLU A 104 -10.95 14.98 -11.65
C GLU A 104 -11.51 15.99 -10.66
N LEU A 105 -12.14 15.54 -9.56
CA LEU A 105 -12.69 16.40 -8.52
C LEU A 105 -11.62 17.29 -7.86
N PHE A 106 -10.39 16.81 -7.73
CA PHE A 106 -9.28 17.57 -7.19
C PHE A 106 -8.46 18.33 -8.26
N SER A 107 -8.91 18.31 -9.53
CA SER A 107 -8.23 18.94 -10.68
C SER A 107 -6.76 18.52 -10.84
N LYS A 108 -6.42 17.26 -10.51
CA LYS A 108 -5.06 16.72 -10.56
C LYS A 108 -4.74 16.05 -11.91
N ARG A 109 -4.49 16.88 -12.94
CA ARG A 109 -4.27 16.44 -14.33
C ARG A 109 -2.95 15.69 -14.57
N HIS A 110 -2.00 15.75 -13.63
CA HIS A 110 -0.70 15.08 -13.73
C HIS A 110 -0.68 13.69 -13.08
N ILE A 111 -1.86 13.19 -12.68
CA ILE A 111 -2.03 11.80 -12.22
C ILE A 111 -2.70 11.01 -13.35
N SER A 112 -2.14 9.86 -13.68
CA SER A 112 -2.72 8.89 -14.61
C SER A 112 -2.94 7.54 -13.95
N PHE A 113 -3.90 6.76 -14.47
CA PHE A 113 -4.26 5.44 -13.94
C PHE A 113 -4.30 4.41 -15.07
N GLN A 114 -3.64 3.27 -14.88
CA GLN A 114 -3.49 2.20 -15.85
C GLN A 114 -4.05 0.90 -15.29
N LEU A 115 -4.90 0.23 -16.09
CA LEU A 115 -5.43 -1.11 -15.76
C LEU A 115 -4.40 -2.15 -16.20
N GLU A 116 -3.64 -2.69 -15.27
CA GLU A 116 -2.58 -3.65 -15.54
C GLU A 116 -2.31 -4.53 -14.31
N ASP A 117 -1.86 -5.77 -14.54
CA ASP A 117 -1.32 -6.59 -13.47
C ASP A 117 0.09 -6.09 -13.10
N ILE A 118 0.27 -5.73 -11.84
CA ILE A 118 1.54 -5.20 -11.32
C ILE A 118 2.71 -6.18 -11.47
N ILE A 119 2.45 -7.48 -11.60
CA ILE A 119 3.49 -8.50 -11.84
C ILE A 119 4.18 -8.29 -13.19
N SER A 120 3.46 -7.75 -14.17
CA SER A 120 3.99 -7.43 -15.51
C SER A 120 4.65 -6.05 -15.61
N PHE A 121 4.72 -5.29 -14.51
CA PHE A 121 5.27 -3.93 -14.48
C PHE A 121 6.64 -3.84 -15.16
N ASN A 122 6.76 -2.93 -16.13
CA ASN A 122 8.00 -2.72 -16.90
C ASN A 122 8.10 -1.27 -17.38
N ASN A 123 8.57 -0.37 -16.51
CA ASN A 123 8.73 1.06 -16.79
C ASN A 123 10.07 1.57 -16.25
N SER A 124 11.11 1.44 -17.05
CA SER A 124 12.48 1.79 -16.65
C SER A 124 12.68 3.29 -16.37
N GLY A 125 13.58 3.59 -15.44
CA GLY A 125 13.94 4.96 -15.10
C GLY A 125 13.01 5.65 -14.09
N SER A 126 12.18 4.87 -13.37
CA SER A 126 11.30 5.39 -12.32
C SER A 126 12.11 6.04 -11.20
N GLY A 127 11.70 7.25 -10.74
CA GLY A 127 12.29 7.90 -9.58
C GLY A 127 11.90 7.24 -8.27
N ALA A 128 10.64 6.81 -8.17
CA ALA A 128 10.13 6.06 -7.04
C ALA A 128 9.05 5.05 -7.44
N ILE A 129 9.01 3.93 -6.69
CA ILE A 129 7.95 2.94 -6.77
C ILE A 129 7.39 2.75 -5.36
N ILE A 130 6.06 2.69 -5.25
CA ILE A 130 5.32 2.59 -3.99
C ILE A 130 4.54 1.27 -3.97
N LEU A 131 4.62 0.57 -2.86
CA LEU A 131 3.84 -0.62 -2.53
C LEU A 131 3.16 -0.40 -1.17
N ASN A 132 2.00 0.24 -1.16
CA ASN A 132 1.25 0.49 0.08
C ASN A 132 0.27 -0.65 0.37
N TYR A 133 0.68 -1.59 1.22
CA TYR A 133 -0.11 -2.76 1.63
C TYR A 133 -0.48 -3.68 0.45
N THR A 134 0.41 -3.78 -0.53
CA THR A 134 0.21 -4.50 -1.79
C THR A 134 0.99 -5.81 -1.85
N LEU A 135 2.28 -5.81 -1.46
CA LEU A 135 3.18 -6.97 -1.60
C LEU A 135 2.65 -8.19 -0.82
N GLN A 136 1.97 -7.97 0.30
CA GLN A 136 1.36 -9.02 1.13
C GLN A 136 0.31 -9.86 0.39
N PHE A 137 -0.25 -9.38 -0.72
CA PHE A 137 -1.21 -10.09 -1.58
C PHE A 137 -0.52 -10.89 -2.71
N ILE A 138 0.75 -10.65 -2.97
CA ILE A 138 1.55 -11.43 -3.91
C ILE A 138 1.99 -12.73 -3.22
N ARG A 139 1.89 -13.85 -3.95
CA ARG A 139 2.30 -15.15 -3.41
C ARG A 139 3.80 -15.13 -3.02
N PRO A 140 4.19 -15.68 -1.86
CA PRO A 140 5.58 -15.62 -1.36
C PRO A 140 6.65 -16.02 -2.39
N LEU A 141 6.38 -17.06 -3.17
CA LEU A 141 7.31 -17.56 -4.20
C LEU A 141 7.58 -16.57 -5.35
N GLN A 142 6.69 -15.60 -5.55
CA GLN A 142 6.81 -14.62 -6.64
C GLN A 142 7.41 -13.28 -6.17
N ARG A 143 7.48 -13.03 -4.85
CA ARG A 143 7.87 -11.72 -4.29
C ARG A 143 9.29 -11.32 -4.65
N GLU A 144 10.25 -12.25 -4.52
CA GLU A 144 11.65 -11.96 -4.78
C GLU A 144 11.88 -11.57 -6.24
N SER A 145 11.33 -12.33 -7.20
CA SER A 145 11.42 -12.01 -8.63
C SER A 145 10.68 -10.70 -8.98
N PHE A 146 9.54 -10.45 -8.37
CA PHE A 146 8.80 -9.20 -8.53
C PHE A 146 9.61 -8.00 -8.02
N LEU A 147 10.14 -8.04 -6.80
CA LEU A 147 10.96 -6.96 -6.24
C LEU A 147 12.27 -6.77 -7.02
N GLN A 148 12.87 -7.84 -7.52
CA GLN A 148 14.03 -7.75 -8.41
C GLN A 148 13.70 -7.00 -9.71
N ASN A 149 12.52 -7.25 -10.28
CA ASN A 149 12.03 -6.49 -11.44
C ASN A 149 11.84 -5.01 -11.09
N LEU A 150 11.24 -4.69 -9.93
CA LEU A 150 11.10 -3.30 -9.49
C LEU A 150 12.44 -2.60 -9.30
N PHE A 151 13.43 -3.30 -8.74
CA PHE A 151 14.79 -2.78 -8.62
C PHE A 151 15.38 -2.38 -9.99
N TYR A 152 15.21 -3.20 -11.03
CA TYR A 152 15.71 -2.86 -12.38
C TYR A 152 14.97 -1.66 -12.99
N ASN A 153 13.70 -1.49 -12.70
CA ASN A 153 12.87 -0.41 -13.21
C ASN A 153 13.13 0.96 -12.53
N LEU A 154 13.72 0.99 -11.34
CA LEU A 154 14.16 2.24 -10.72
C LEU A 154 15.40 2.79 -11.43
N ARG A 155 15.50 4.12 -11.52
CA ARG A 155 16.75 4.79 -11.91
C ARG A 155 17.82 4.62 -10.81
N PRO A 156 19.12 4.80 -11.09
CA PRO A 156 20.14 4.94 -10.05
C PRO A 156 19.73 6.03 -9.03
N GLY A 157 19.95 5.78 -7.75
CA GLY A 157 19.50 6.65 -6.66
C GLY A 157 17.97 6.72 -6.45
N GLY A 158 17.18 5.98 -7.23
CA GLY A 158 15.74 5.86 -7.05
C GLY A 158 15.35 5.01 -5.82
N ILE A 159 14.12 5.15 -5.35
CA ILE A 159 13.65 4.50 -4.12
C ILE A 159 12.42 3.63 -4.30
N LEU A 160 12.36 2.56 -3.52
CA LEU A 160 11.14 1.79 -3.27
C LEU A 160 10.62 2.11 -1.87
N LEU A 161 9.37 2.50 -1.74
CA LEU A 161 8.65 2.60 -0.46
C LEU A 161 7.69 1.43 -0.34
N LEU A 162 7.83 0.66 0.74
CA LEU A 162 7.04 -0.54 1.02
C LEU A 162 6.36 -0.41 2.38
N SER A 163 5.05 -0.48 2.44
CA SER A 163 4.28 -0.54 3.69
C SER A 163 3.51 -1.85 3.76
N GLU A 164 3.65 -2.58 4.86
CA GLU A 164 3.09 -3.92 5.02
C GLU A 164 2.58 -4.16 6.44
N LYS A 165 1.60 -5.04 6.54
CA LYS A 165 1.35 -5.74 7.79
C LYS A 165 2.50 -6.72 8.02
N VAL A 166 3.04 -6.75 9.24
CA VAL A 166 4.19 -7.61 9.59
C VAL A 166 3.85 -8.53 10.75
N LEU A 167 4.60 -9.63 10.85
CA LEU A 167 4.50 -10.55 11.98
C LEU A 167 5.79 -10.53 12.82
N ASN A 168 5.66 -10.99 14.06
CA ASN A 168 6.77 -11.18 14.98
C ASN A 168 7.10 -12.66 15.13
N HIS A 169 8.38 -13.00 15.18
CA HIS A 169 8.83 -14.37 15.44
C HIS A 169 8.56 -14.80 16.90
N ASP A 170 8.61 -13.87 17.85
CA ASP A 170 8.19 -14.16 19.23
C ASP A 170 6.68 -14.34 19.30
N ARG A 171 6.25 -15.54 19.65
CA ARG A 171 4.83 -15.93 19.67
C ARG A 171 4.00 -15.13 20.66
N ARG A 172 4.59 -14.73 21.80
CA ARG A 172 3.90 -13.96 22.83
C ARG A 172 3.69 -12.51 22.35
N LEU A 173 4.76 -11.87 21.87
CA LEU A 173 4.68 -10.51 21.33
C LEU A 173 3.74 -10.44 20.11
N ASN A 174 3.80 -11.43 19.23
CA ASN A 174 2.90 -11.48 18.07
C ASN A 174 1.42 -11.53 18.49
N ARG A 175 1.09 -12.31 19.53
CA ARG A 175 -0.27 -12.35 20.10
C ARG A 175 -0.68 -11.00 20.68
N GLU A 176 0.17 -10.39 21.50
CA GLU A 176 -0.12 -9.08 22.09
C GLU A 176 -0.34 -8.00 21.03
N TYR A 177 0.46 -8.00 19.95
CA TYR A 177 0.31 -7.05 18.85
C TYR A 177 -1.01 -7.25 18.09
N ILE A 178 -1.45 -8.50 17.89
CA ILE A 178 -2.74 -8.81 17.31
C ILE A 178 -3.88 -8.28 18.21
N GLU A 179 -3.79 -8.46 19.54
CA GLU A 179 -4.81 -7.97 20.49
C GLU A 179 -4.85 -6.43 20.53
N ILE A 180 -3.69 -5.76 20.48
CA ILE A 180 -3.61 -4.28 20.37
C ILE A 180 -4.28 -3.82 19.06
N TYR A 181 -4.02 -4.50 17.96
CA TYR A 181 -4.63 -4.19 16.68
C TYR A 181 -6.15 -4.43 16.67
N HIS A 182 -6.64 -5.49 17.32
CA HIS A 182 -8.08 -5.72 17.49
C HIS A 182 -8.73 -4.58 18.30
N ARG A 183 -8.10 -4.14 19.40
CA ARG A 183 -8.57 -2.98 20.17
C ARG A 183 -8.60 -1.70 19.34
N PHE A 184 -7.58 -1.47 18.51
CA PHE A 184 -7.57 -0.34 17.57
C PHE A 184 -8.77 -0.38 16.64
N LYS A 185 -9.06 -1.53 15.97
CA LYS A 185 -10.24 -1.65 15.11
C LYS A 185 -11.56 -1.43 15.85
N LYS A 186 -11.70 -1.96 17.07
CA LYS A 186 -12.87 -1.71 17.92
C LYS A 186 -13.04 -0.21 18.22
N SER A 187 -11.98 0.50 18.56
CA SER A 187 -12.03 1.96 18.81
C SER A 187 -12.42 2.76 17.56
N ARG A 188 -12.25 2.16 16.36
CA ARG A 188 -12.70 2.71 15.08
C ARG A 188 -14.11 2.27 14.67
N GLY A 189 -14.83 1.57 15.57
CA GLY A 189 -16.24 1.22 15.41
C GLY A 189 -16.50 -0.12 14.71
N TYR A 190 -15.49 -1.01 14.60
CA TYR A 190 -15.74 -2.41 14.22
C TYR A 190 -16.20 -3.25 15.41
N SER A 191 -17.20 -4.10 15.19
CA SER A 191 -17.59 -5.14 16.14
C SER A 191 -16.61 -6.32 16.13
N GLU A 192 -16.66 -7.16 17.15
CA GLU A 192 -15.85 -8.39 17.22
C GLU A 192 -16.15 -9.34 16.06
N LEU A 193 -17.41 -9.43 15.67
CA LEU A 193 -17.87 -10.28 14.57
C LEU A 193 -17.30 -9.81 13.23
N GLU A 194 -17.32 -8.50 12.94
CA GLU A 194 -16.74 -7.93 11.73
C GLU A 194 -15.22 -8.17 11.67
N ILE A 195 -14.52 -8.00 12.81
CA ILE A 195 -13.10 -8.26 12.92
C ILE A 195 -12.77 -9.73 12.62
N ALA A 196 -13.57 -10.66 13.16
CA ALA A 196 -13.39 -12.08 12.94
C ALA A 196 -13.64 -12.48 11.48
N LYS A 197 -14.73 -12.03 10.87
CA LYS A 197 -15.07 -12.28 9.47
C LYS A 197 -14.02 -11.71 8.51
N LYS A 198 -13.59 -10.47 8.74
CA LYS A 198 -12.55 -9.85 7.91
C LYS A 198 -11.22 -10.58 8.01
N ARG A 199 -10.87 -11.11 9.19
CA ARG A 199 -9.68 -11.94 9.37
C ARG A 199 -9.80 -13.24 8.59
N GLU A 200 -10.94 -13.93 8.67
CA GLU A 200 -11.22 -15.17 7.95
C GLU A 200 -11.13 -14.96 6.43
N ALA A 201 -11.78 -13.93 5.89
CA ALA A 201 -11.77 -13.59 4.48
C ALA A 201 -10.35 -13.28 3.93
N LEU A 202 -9.42 -12.83 4.78
CA LEU A 202 -8.05 -12.48 4.39
C LEU A 202 -7.01 -13.56 4.73
N GLU A 203 -7.39 -14.64 5.43
CA GLU A 203 -6.43 -15.59 6.01
C GLU A 203 -5.51 -16.26 4.97
N ASN A 204 -6.04 -16.60 3.79
CA ASN A 204 -5.30 -17.25 2.71
C ASN A 204 -4.82 -16.29 1.61
N ILE A 205 -5.19 -15.01 1.70
CA ILE A 205 -4.93 -14.01 0.67
C ILE A 205 -3.82 -13.08 1.13
N LEU A 206 -3.88 -12.58 2.36
CA LEU A 206 -2.91 -11.68 2.95
C LEU A 206 -1.87 -12.49 3.74
N ILE A 207 -0.66 -12.61 3.20
CA ILE A 207 0.44 -13.37 3.82
C ILE A 207 1.53 -12.39 4.28
N PRO A 208 1.57 -12.02 5.57
CA PRO A 208 2.57 -11.07 6.07
C PRO A 208 3.93 -11.77 6.26
N PHE A 209 5.01 -11.01 6.03
CA PHE A 209 6.37 -11.36 6.41
C PHE A 209 6.77 -10.57 7.66
N SER A 210 7.83 -11.00 8.35
CA SER A 210 8.45 -10.21 9.41
C SER A 210 9.25 -9.03 8.85
N ILE A 211 9.61 -8.08 9.70
CA ILE A 211 10.50 -6.97 9.33
C ILE A 211 11.82 -7.50 8.77
N GLY A 212 12.42 -8.50 9.42
CA GLY A 212 13.67 -9.09 8.98
C GLY A 212 13.58 -9.76 7.61
N GLU A 213 12.51 -10.53 7.35
CA GLU A 213 12.28 -11.16 6.05
C GLU A 213 12.10 -10.12 4.93
N ASN A 214 11.31 -9.07 5.17
CA ASN A 214 11.14 -7.99 4.20
C ASN A 214 12.46 -7.28 3.90
N LYS A 215 13.24 -6.90 4.92
CA LYS A 215 14.56 -6.27 4.74
C LYS A 215 15.52 -7.17 3.97
N THR A 216 15.67 -8.42 4.38
CA THR A 216 16.55 -9.40 3.71
C THR A 216 16.16 -9.62 2.25
N MET A 217 14.87 -9.68 1.95
CA MET A 217 14.40 -9.84 0.57
C MET A 217 14.76 -8.62 -0.31
N LEU A 218 14.59 -7.40 0.21
CA LEU A 218 14.98 -6.17 -0.48
C LEU A 218 16.51 -6.08 -0.68
N GLU A 219 17.29 -6.41 0.35
CA GLU A 219 18.76 -6.46 0.27
C GLU A 219 19.26 -7.45 -0.79
N LYS A 220 18.65 -8.65 -0.86
CA LYS A 220 18.95 -9.65 -1.89
C LYS A 220 18.66 -9.16 -3.32
N CYS A 221 17.66 -8.29 -3.49
CA CYS A 221 17.36 -7.68 -4.78
C CYS A 221 18.39 -6.60 -5.22
N GLY A 222 19.35 -6.23 -4.36
CA GLY A 222 20.43 -5.31 -4.69
C GLY A 222 20.27 -3.89 -4.13
N PHE A 223 19.23 -3.62 -3.34
CA PHE A 223 19.10 -2.32 -2.67
C PHE A 223 20.25 -2.11 -1.67
N SER A 224 20.93 -0.97 -1.73
CA SER A 224 22.10 -0.65 -0.92
C SER A 224 21.79 -0.21 0.50
N SER A 225 20.58 0.31 0.71
CA SER A 225 20.09 0.75 2.02
C SER A 225 18.64 0.36 2.16
N VAL A 226 18.32 -0.37 3.23
CA VAL A 226 16.95 -0.80 3.54
C VAL A 226 16.65 -0.46 4.99
N GLU A 227 15.83 0.56 5.21
CA GLU A 227 15.51 1.02 6.54
C GLU A 227 14.02 1.04 6.83
N THR A 228 13.65 0.82 8.10
CA THR A 228 12.29 0.99 8.60
C THR A 228 12.11 2.43 9.04
N TYR A 229 11.25 3.21 8.36
CA TYR A 229 10.99 4.60 8.73
C TYR A 229 9.72 4.80 9.55
N PHE A 230 8.85 3.77 9.61
CA PHE A 230 7.65 3.77 10.44
C PHE A 230 7.38 2.36 10.95
N GLN A 231 6.95 2.25 12.21
CA GLN A 231 6.43 0.99 12.76
C GLN A 231 5.35 1.29 13.81
N TRP A 232 4.24 0.57 13.70
CA TRP A 232 3.24 0.46 14.75
C TRP A 232 2.88 -1.01 14.95
N PHE A 233 3.42 -1.62 16.01
CA PHE A 233 3.26 -3.03 16.34
C PHE A 233 3.45 -3.95 15.14
N ASN A 234 2.34 -4.45 14.55
CA ASN A 234 2.32 -5.36 13.40
C ASN A 234 2.10 -4.64 12.06
N PHE A 235 2.46 -3.39 11.94
CA PHE A 235 2.51 -2.60 10.70
C PHE A 235 3.86 -1.92 10.60
N ALA A 236 4.51 -2.01 9.44
CA ALA A 236 5.80 -1.38 9.22
C ALA A 236 5.89 -0.79 7.80
N SER A 237 6.67 0.28 7.67
CA SER A 237 6.99 0.90 6.39
C SER A 237 8.50 1.00 6.22
N PHE A 238 8.94 0.66 5.01
CA PHE A 238 10.36 0.56 4.65
C PHE A 238 10.68 1.49 3.49
N ILE A 239 11.88 2.03 3.50
CA ILE A 239 12.53 2.64 2.34
C ILE A 239 13.67 1.73 1.89
N ALA A 240 13.76 1.49 0.59
CA ALA A 240 14.89 0.80 -0.03
C ALA A 240 15.46 1.66 -1.15
N VAL A 241 16.78 1.88 -1.14
CA VAL A 241 17.47 2.79 -2.06
C VAL A 241 18.28 1.98 -3.07
N LYS A 242 18.05 2.25 -4.37
CA LYS A 242 18.90 1.71 -5.44
C LYS A 242 20.24 2.44 -5.44
N PRO A 243 21.41 1.74 -5.53
CA PRO A 243 22.71 2.39 -5.68
C PRO A 243 22.76 3.40 -6.84
N GLU A 244 23.67 4.41 -6.72
CA GLU A 244 24.00 5.36 -7.80
C GLU A 244 24.61 4.66 -9.02
#